data_c8b673cb5412b7d2e9f35ab52e8a7b24
#
_entry.id   c8b673cb5412b7d2e9f35ab52e8a7b24
#
_cell.length_a   1.000
_cell.length_b   1.000
_cell.length_c   1.000
_cell.angle_alpha   90.00
_cell.angle_beta   90.00
_cell.angle_gamma   90.00
#
_symmetry.space_group_name_H-M   'P 1'
#
loop_
_entity.id
_entity.type
_entity.pdbx_description
1 polymer ?
#
loop_
_entity_poly.entity_id
_entity_poly.type
_entity_poly.pdbx_seq_one_letter_code
_entity_poly.pdbx_strand_id
1 'polypeptide(L)'
;MSLKPNPSFPFSSQSCRNASRVGKSTQPLHKITQLAGSFLQEFLNAQEPTKANPEPSLIQQLQQWRPPDANFFKANFDATVFQSENLASLGVVIRDWCGEAIGALTTLVPLAQTVAQLEALACRRTVQFAKEIGLSQVIFEGDSSTVIQAIQEGYSNVLPFGHVIEDIRVLALDLQFASFSHVSRVCNVVADALAKKAKTCRGTQVWLEELPEDIASLAGFDVH
;
A
#
# COMPACT_ATOMS: atom_id res chain seq x y z
N MET A 1 28.02 8.81 33.78
CA MET A 1 26.66 8.78 33.20
C MET A 1 26.73 9.48 31.86
N SER A 2 26.83 8.69 30.81
CA SER A 2 26.98 9.20 29.43
C SER A 2 25.60 9.21 28.76
N LEU A 3 25.13 10.39 28.41
CA LEU A 3 23.86 10.57 27.67
C LEU A 3 24.05 10.10 26.22
N LYS A 4 23.26 9.13 25.79
CA LYS A 4 23.21 8.70 24.40
C LYS A 4 22.55 9.80 23.56
N PRO A 5 23.05 10.09 22.35
CA PRO A 5 22.43 11.07 21.48
C PRO A 5 21.11 10.57 20.92
N ASN A 6 20.13 11.46 20.89
CA ASN A 6 18.80 11.32 20.31
C ASN A 6 18.91 11.05 18.78
N PRO A 7 18.13 10.17 18.18
CA PRO A 7 18.15 9.97 16.74
C PRO A 7 17.59 11.22 16.05
N SER A 8 18.47 11.98 15.43
CA SER A 8 18.13 13.14 14.62
C SER A 8 17.35 12.73 13.38
N PHE A 9 16.15 13.26 13.20
CA PHE A 9 15.35 13.13 11.99
C PHE A 9 16.17 13.54 10.75
N PRO A 10 16.14 12.73 9.65
CA PRO A 10 16.97 12.98 8.46
C PRO A 10 16.41 14.04 7.51
N PHE A 11 15.68 15.03 7.99
CA PHE A 11 15.36 16.23 7.21
C PHE A 11 16.48 17.24 7.35
N SER A 12 17.62 16.95 6.75
CA SER A 12 18.70 17.93 6.75
C SER A 12 18.41 18.97 5.67
N SER A 13 18.51 20.24 6.09
CA SER A 13 18.54 21.43 5.21
C SER A 13 19.53 21.33 4.05
N GLN A 14 20.35 20.27 4.04
CA GLN A 14 21.36 19.94 3.06
C GLN A 14 20.76 19.30 1.80
N SER A 15 19.69 18.51 1.93
CA SER A 15 19.00 17.87 0.79
C SER A 15 18.27 18.92 -0.07
N CYS A 16 17.61 19.90 0.57
CA CYS A 16 16.96 21.01 -0.14
C CYS A 16 17.99 21.92 -0.81
N ARG A 17 19.15 22.19 -0.18
CA ARG A 17 20.24 22.99 -0.75
C ARG A 17 20.89 22.30 -1.95
N ASN A 18 21.04 20.99 -1.95
CA ASN A 18 21.58 20.23 -3.08
C ASN A 18 20.63 20.20 -4.28
N ALA A 19 19.32 20.05 -4.05
CA ALA A 19 18.30 20.10 -5.11
C ALA A 19 18.29 21.47 -5.81
N SER A 20 18.41 22.55 -5.06
CA SER A 20 18.47 23.93 -5.60
C SER A 20 19.73 24.19 -6.44
N ARG A 21 20.88 23.57 -6.08
CA ARG A 21 22.14 23.67 -6.84
C ARG A 21 22.10 22.97 -8.20
N VAL A 22 21.24 21.96 -8.36
CA VAL A 22 21.14 21.14 -9.59
C VAL A 22 19.97 21.61 -10.47
N GLY A 23 19.34 22.77 -10.17
CA GLY A 23 18.22 23.31 -10.95
C GLY A 23 16.93 22.50 -10.90
N LYS A 24 16.79 21.58 -9.94
CA LYS A 24 15.52 20.86 -9.70
C LYS A 24 14.58 21.73 -8.87
N SER A 25 13.30 21.78 -9.27
CA SER A 25 12.28 22.53 -8.52
C SER A 25 12.19 22.00 -7.08
N THR A 26 12.38 22.90 -6.11
CA THR A 26 12.18 22.59 -4.69
C THR A 26 10.69 22.60 -4.38
N GLN A 27 10.21 21.58 -3.68
CA GLN A 27 8.81 21.49 -3.25
C GLN A 27 8.48 22.59 -2.24
N PRO A 28 7.28 23.20 -2.30
CA PRO A 28 6.82 24.17 -1.31
C PRO A 28 6.84 23.57 0.10
N LEU A 29 7.31 24.34 1.08
CA LEU A 29 7.50 23.89 2.47
C LEU A 29 6.22 23.32 3.11
N HIS A 30 5.04 23.89 2.77
CA HIS A 30 3.76 23.44 3.27
C HIS A 30 3.41 21.99 2.83
N LYS A 31 3.85 21.55 1.65
CA LYS A 31 3.63 20.18 1.18
C LYS A 31 4.51 19.18 1.96
N ILE A 32 5.73 19.57 2.30
CA ILE A 32 6.63 18.75 3.13
C ILE A 32 6.05 18.58 4.53
N THR A 33 5.51 19.64 5.13
CA THR A 33 4.87 19.58 6.45
C THR A 33 3.57 18.77 6.44
N GLN A 34 2.78 18.85 5.38
CA GLN A 34 1.57 18.06 5.21
C GLN A 34 1.90 16.56 5.09
N LEU A 35 2.90 16.19 4.30
CA LEU A 35 3.37 14.82 4.17
C LEU A 35 3.90 14.28 5.51
N ALA A 36 4.72 15.07 6.23
CA ALA A 36 5.21 14.69 7.55
C ALA A 36 4.06 14.49 8.56
N GLY A 37 3.01 15.31 8.48
CA GLY A 37 1.79 15.16 9.28
C GLY A 37 1.05 13.85 8.98
N SER A 38 0.90 13.49 7.69
CA SER A 38 0.28 12.22 7.28
C SER A 38 1.07 11.01 7.77
N PHE A 39 2.40 11.04 7.66
CA PHE A 39 3.26 9.99 8.21
C PHE A 39 3.11 9.81 9.72
N LEU A 40 3.08 10.93 10.47
CA LEU A 40 2.90 10.88 11.92
C LEU A 40 1.52 10.29 12.27
N GLN A 41 0.47 10.66 11.54
CA GLN A 41 -0.87 10.16 11.76
C GLN A 41 -0.96 8.65 11.47
N GLU A 42 -0.40 8.17 10.36
CA GLU A 42 -0.32 6.73 10.06
C GLU A 42 0.45 5.96 11.13
N PHE A 43 1.57 6.50 11.59
CA PHE A 43 2.37 5.90 12.65
C PHE A 43 1.58 5.80 13.97
N LEU A 44 0.86 6.86 14.35
CA LEU A 44 0.02 6.87 15.55
C LEU A 44 -1.13 5.88 15.42
N ASN A 45 -1.78 5.80 14.26
CA ASN A 45 -2.87 4.85 13.99
C ASN A 45 -2.38 3.39 14.04
N ALA A 46 -1.14 3.13 13.58
CA ALA A 46 -0.53 1.79 13.64
C ALA A 46 -0.11 1.37 15.08
N GLN A 47 0.09 2.34 15.99
CA GLN A 47 0.46 2.07 17.39
C GLN A 47 -0.74 1.94 18.33
N GLU A 48 -1.94 2.34 17.94
CA GLU A 48 -3.11 2.16 18.80
C GLU A 48 -3.43 0.65 18.91
N PRO A 49 -3.41 0.07 20.14
CA PRO A 49 -3.92 -1.27 20.35
C PRO A 49 -5.39 -1.26 19.96
N THR A 50 -5.82 -2.25 19.20
CA THR A 50 -7.19 -2.45 18.75
C THR A 50 -8.13 -2.37 19.97
N LYS A 51 -8.63 -1.17 20.29
CA LYS A 51 -9.72 -1.03 21.25
C LYS A 51 -10.92 -1.73 20.64
N ALA A 52 -11.57 -2.55 21.43
CA ALA A 52 -12.78 -3.26 21.07
C ALA A 52 -13.67 -2.37 20.20
N ASN A 53 -14.03 -2.88 19.01
CA ASN A 53 -14.78 -2.19 17.98
C ASN A 53 -15.95 -1.42 18.59
N PRO A 54 -16.02 -0.08 18.44
CA PRO A 54 -17.31 0.56 18.44
C PRO A 54 -18.09 0.02 17.24
N GLU A 55 -19.37 -0.22 17.39
CA GLU A 55 -20.25 -0.60 16.28
C GLU A 55 -19.96 0.29 15.06
N PRO A 56 -19.79 -0.28 13.85
CA PRO A 56 -19.43 0.51 12.67
C PRO A 56 -20.48 1.61 12.49
N SER A 57 -20.03 2.86 12.40
CA SER A 57 -20.94 3.98 12.13
C SER A 57 -21.71 3.71 10.84
N LEU A 58 -22.97 4.17 10.75
CA LEU A 58 -23.82 4.02 9.55
C LEU A 58 -23.10 4.43 8.24
N ILE A 59 -22.14 5.37 8.32
CA ILE A 59 -21.32 5.81 7.18
C ILE A 59 -20.31 4.72 6.79
N GLN A 60 -19.74 3.96 7.74
CA GLN A 60 -18.82 2.86 7.44
C GLN A 60 -19.55 1.64 6.84
N GLN A 61 -20.80 1.41 7.20
CA GLN A 61 -21.64 0.34 6.63
C GLN A 61 -22.02 0.61 5.16
N LEU A 62 -21.92 1.86 4.68
CA LEU A 62 -22.22 2.24 3.30
C LEU A 62 -20.98 2.20 2.38
N GLN A 63 -19.77 2.05 2.93
CA GLN A 63 -18.55 1.93 2.16
C GLN A 63 -18.24 0.47 1.90
N GLN A 64 -18.65 0.00 0.73
CA GLN A 64 -18.30 -1.33 0.22
C GLN A 64 -17.38 -1.18 -0.97
N TRP A 65 -16.52 -2.17 -1.16
CA TRP A 65 -15.75 -2.26 -2.39
C TRP A 65 -16.68 -2.47 -3.59
N ARG A 66 -16.35 -1.87 -4.71
CA ARG A 66 -17.13 -2.02 -5.95
C ARG A 66 -16.24 -2.52 -7.07
N PRO A 67 -16.70 -3.48 -7.89
CA PRO A 67 -15.96 -3.92 -9.06
C PRO A 67 -15.71 -2.75 -10.02
N PRO A 68 -14.69 -2.85 -10.87
CA PRO A 68 -14.41 -1.85 -11.90
C PRO A 68 -15.42 -1.94 -13.06
N ASP A 69 -15.35 -0.97 -13.98
CA ASP A 69 -16.05 -1.06 -15.24
C ASP A 69 -15.53 -2.22 -16.11
N ALA A 70 -16.33 -2.65 -17.06
CA ALA A 70 -15.97 -3.73 -17.99
C ALA A 70 -14.62 -3.46 -18.67
N ASN A 71 -13.83 -4.51 -18.84
CA ASN A 71 -12.46 -4.53 -19.37
C ASN A 71 -11.36 -3.97 -18.45
N PHE A 72 -11.71 -3.49 -17.25
CA PHE A 72 -10.73 -3.11 -16.25
C PHE A 72 -10.63 -4.16 -15.14
N PHE A 73 -9.49 -4.18 -14.48
CA PHE A 73 -9.25 -4.97 -13.29
C PHE A 73 -8.96 -4.05 -12.12
N LYS A 74 -9.39 -4.42 -10.91
CA LYS A 74 -8.99 -3.76 -9.68
C LYS A 74 -8.02 -4.63 -8.90
N ALA A 75 -6.90 -4.04 -8.52
CA ALA A 75 -5.85 -4.69 -7.75
C ALA A 75 -5.74 -4.00 -6.38
N ASN A 76 -6.22 -4.66 -5.34
CA ASN A 76 -6.11 -4.20 -3.96
C ASN A 76 -4.81 -4.73 -3.34
N PHE A 77 -4.13 -3.89 -2.56
CA PHE A 77 -2.90 -4.26 -1.86
C PHE A 77 -2.89 -3.76 -0.43
N ASP A 78 -2.17 -4.48 0.41
CA ASP A 78 -1.98 -4.17 1.82
C ASP A 78 -0.66 -4.73 2.34
N ALA A 79 -0.19 -4.23 3.48
CA ALA A 79 0.99 -4.73 4.17
C ALA A 79 0.72 -4.92 5.66
N THR A 80 1.22 -6.02 6.21
CA THR A 80 1.10 -6.33 7.64
C THR A 80 2.48 -6.52 8.29
N VAL A 81 2.64 -6.03 9.51
CA VAL A 81 3.86 -6.13 10.30
C VAL A 81 3.71 -7.22 11.37
N PHE A 82 4.68 -8.13 11.43
CA PHE A 82 4.84 -9.14 12.48
C PHE A 82 6.05 -8.78 13.36
N GLN A 83 5.82 -7.93 14.35
CA GLN A 83 6.87 -7.35 15.18
C GLN A 83 7.69 -8.41 15.93
N SER A 84 7.02 -9.46 16.45
CA SER A 84 7.66 -10.54 17.20
C SER A 84 8.64 -11.35 16.35
N GLU A 85 8.39 -11.47 15.06
CA GLU A 85 9.20 -12.21 14.11
C GLU A 85 10.21 -11.33 13.34
N ASN A 86 10.15 -10.01 13.53
CA ASN A 86 10.92 -9.02 12.75
C ASN A 86 10.72 -9.19 11.24
N LEU A 87 9.49 -9.49 10.84
CA LEU A 87 9.06 -9.69 9.47
C LEU A 87 7.87 -8.80 9.14
N ALA A 88 7.62 -8.64 7.87
CA ALA A 88 6.40 -8.06 7.34
C ALA A 88 5.88 -8.95 6.20
N SER A 89 4.69 -8.65 5.74
CA SER A 89 4.07 -9.35 4.62
C SER A 89 3.31 -8.40 3.73
N LEU A 90 3.13 -8.82 2.49
CA LEU A 90 2.35 -8.14 1.47
C LEU A 90 1.20 -9.06 1.06
N GLY A 91 0.01 -8.48 0.93
CA GLY A 91 -1.18 -9.15 0.44
C GLY A 91 -1.73 -8.42 -0.80
N VAL A 92 -2.10 -9.19 -1.81
CA VAL A 92 -2.60 -8.69 -3.09
C VAL A 92 -3.79 -9.51 -3.54
N VAL A 93 -4.86 -8.84 -3.98
CA VAL A 93 -5.95 -9.48 -4.73
C VAL A 93 -6.26 -8.67 -5.97
N ILE A 94 -6.45 -9.34 -7.10
CA ILE A 94 -6.85 -8.73 -8.36
C ILE A 94 -8.20 -9.33 -8.76
N ARG A 95 -9.18 -8.47 -9.02
CA ARG A 95 -10.55 -8.85 -9.35
C ARG A 95 -11.00 -8.18 -10.65
N ASP A 96 -11.87 -8.86 -11.37
CA ASP A 96 -12.47 -8.35 -12.61
C ASP A 96 -13.73 -7.51 -12.35
N TRP A 97 -14.42 -7.16 -13.44
CA TRP A 97 -15.67 -6.37 -13.42
C TRP A 97 -16.90 -7.12 -12.86
N CYS A 98 -16.81 -8.44 -12.68
CA CYS A 98 -17.82 -9.23 -11.99
C CYS A 98 -17.51 -9.34 -10.48
N GLY A 99 -16.34 -8.88 -10.05
CA GLY A 99 -15.82 -9.06 -8.69
C GLY A 99 -15.12 -10.39 -8.45
N GLU A 100 -14.98 -11.22 -9.50
CA GLU A 100 -14.32 -12.51 -9.43
C GLU A 100 -12.80 -12.34 -9.29
N ALA A 101 -12.18 -13.18 -8.46
CA ALA A 101 -10.75 -13.16 -8.25
C ALA A 101 -10.00 -13.74 -9.45
N ILE A 102 -9.20 -12.92 -10.11
CA ILE A 102 -8.31 -13.34 -11.22
C ILE A 102 -6.96 -13.80 -10.68
N GLY A 103 -6.51 -13.19 -9.59
CA GLY A 103 -5.28 -13.60 -8.94
C GLY A 103 -5.16 -13.05 -7.54
N ALA A 104 -4.51 -13.80 -6.67
CA ALA A 104 -4.17 -13.39 -5.33
C ALA A 104 -2.72 -13.79 -5.00
N LEU A 105 -2.11 -13.02 -4.13
CA LEU A 105 -0.73 -13.27 -3.72
C LEU A 105 -0.55 -12.88 -2.26
N THR A 106 0.22 -13.69 -1.55
CA THR A 106 0.80 -13.30 -0.27
C THR A 106 2.30 -13.61 -0.26
N THR A 107 3.09 -12.74 0.36
CA THR A 107 4.54 -12.96 0.48
C THR A 107 5.10 -12.34 1.74
N LEU A 108 6.03 -13.06 2.38
CA LEU A 108 6.83 -12.51 3.48
C LEU A 108 7.96 -11.64 2.92
N VAL A 109 8.22 -10.54 3.59
CA VAL A 109 9.32 -9.62 3.29
C VAL A 109 10.04 -9.23 4.57
N PRO A 110 11.31 -8.82 4.49
CA PRO A 110 12.00 -8.23 5.65
C PRO A 110 11.24 -6.99 6.14
N LEU A 111 11.28 -6.77 7.46
CA LEU A 111 10.70 -5.58 8.06
C LEU A 111 11.36 -4.32 7.50
N ALA A 112 10.55 -3.40 6.96
CA ALA A 112 11.02 -2.11 6.51
C ALA A 112 11.05 -1.07 7.64
N GLN A 113 11.66 0.09 7.38
CA GLN A 113 11.82 1.13 8.39
C GLN A 113 10.51 1.81 8.79
N THR A 114 9.53 1.83 7.88
CA THR A 114 8.22 2.46 8.11
C THR A 114 7.10 1.63 7.48
N VAL A 115 5.88 1.76 8.02
CA VAL A 115 4.68 1.14 7.45
C VAL A 115 4.43 1.65 6.02
N ALA A 116 4.57 2.95 5.78
CA ALA A 116 4.41 3.52 4.45
C ALA A 116 5.40 2.94 3.42
N GLN A 117 6.61 2.57 3.84
CA GLN A 117 7.55 1.86 2.97
C GLN A 117 7.05 0.45 2.63
N LEU A 118 6.44 -0.26 3.59
CA LEU A 118 5.85 -1.58 3.35
C LEU A 118 4.65 -1.50 2.41
N GLU A 119 3.79 -0.50 2.58
CA GLU A 119 2.67 -0.22 1.68
C GLU A 119 3.16 0.09 0.24
N ALA A 120 4.22 0.89 0.11
CA ALA A 120 4.83 1.14 -1.19
C ALA A 120 5.39 -0.15 -1.83
N LEU A 121 6.02 -1.03 -1.02
CA LEU A 121 6.49 -2.34 -1.49
C LEU A 121 5.32 -3.24 -1.90
N ALA A 122 4.19 -3.21 -1.19
CA ALA A 122 2.98 -3.93 -1.55
C ALA A 122 2.44 -3.43 -2.90
N CYS A 123 2.32 -2.11 -3.07
CA CYS A 123 1.92 -1.51 -4.34
C CYS A 123 2.84 -1.93 -5.48
N ARG A 124 4.18 -1.83 -5.31
CA ARG A 124 5.16 -2.25 -6.31
C ARG A 124 4.98 -3.73 -6.70
N ARG A 125 4.83 -4.60 -5.70
CA ARG A 125 4.61 -6.04 -5.95
C ARG A 125 3.31 -6.30 -6.71
N THR A 126 2.28 -5.51 -6.42
CA THR A 126 0.98 -5.61 -7.10
C THR A 126 1.08 -5.24 -8.57
N VAL A 127 1.78 -4.15 -8.91
CA VAL A 127 2.02 -3.77 -10.31
C VAL A 127 2.80 -4.86 -11.04
N GLN A 128 3.83 -5.42 -10.42
CA GLN A 128 4.59 -6.55 -10.98
C GLN A 128 3.69 -7.77 -11.20
N PHE A 129 2.86 -8.13 -10.22
CA PHE A 129 1.98 -9.29 -10.32
C PHE A 129 0.92 -9.13 -11.40
N ALA A 130 0.32 -7.97 -11.55
CA ALA A 130 -0.62 -7.67 -12.64
C ALA A 130 0.04 -7.89 -14.03
N LYS A 131 1.29 -7.46 -14.20
CA LYS A 131 2.06 -7.70 -15.43
C LYS A 131 2.41 -9.17 -15.62
N GLU A 132 2.82 -9.87 -14.55
CA GLU A 132 3.16 -11.31 -14.58
C GLU A 132 2.00 -12.17 -15.07
N ILE A 133 0.75 -11.81 -14.70
CA ILE A 133 -0.46 -12.52 -15.15
C ILE A 133 -1.08 -11.92 -16.42
N GLY A 134 -0.37 -11.01 -17.09
CA GLY A 134 -0.73 -10.51 -18.42
C GLY A 134 -1.82 -9.46 -18.47
N LEU A 135 -2.12 -8.77 -17.35
CA LEU A 135 -3.12 -7.71 -17.33
C LEU A 135 -2.53 -6.40 -17.88
N SER A 136 -3.36 -5.61 -18.56
CA SER A 136 -2.95 -4.35 -19.21
C SER A 136 -3.73 -3.12 -18.77
N GLN A 137 -4.92 -3.27 -18.18
CA GLN A 137 -5.79 -2.17 -17.75
C GLN A 137 -6.18 -2.36 -16.29
N VAL A 138 -5.45 -1.70 -15.38
CA VAL A 138 -5.54 -1.98 -13.94
C VAL A 138 -5.71 -0.70 -13.12
N ILE A 139 -6.64 -0.74 -12.17
CA ILE A 139 -6.84 0.25 -11.12
C ILE A 139 -6.25 -0.33 -9.84
N PHE A 140 -5.21 0.29 -9.31
CA PHE A 140 -4.53 -0.11 -8.07
C PHE A 140 -5.13 0.63 -6.88
N GLU A 141 -5.58 -0.11 -5.87
CA GLU A 141 -6.24 0.44 -4.68
C GLU A 141 -5.49 0.02 -3.41
N GLY A 142 -5.23 1.00 -2.52
CA GLY A 142 -4.62 0.78 -1.21
C GLY A 142 -5.15 1.76 -0.18
N ASP A 143 -5.04 1.44 1.11
CA ASP A 143 -5.55 2.26 2.21
C ASP A 143 -4.52 3.26 2.76
N SER A 144 -3.31 3.28 2.23
CA SER A 144 -2.29 4.29 2.55
C SER A 144 -2.42 5.53 1.67
N SER A 145 -3.08 6.57 2.18
CA SER A 145 -3.22 7.86 1.48
C SER A 145 -1.87 8.48 1.12
N THR A 146 -0.87 8.31 2.00
CA THR A 146 0.50 8.83 1.81
C THR A 146 1.17 8.19 0.59
N VAL A 147 1.04 6.88 0.43
CA VAL A 147 1.64 6.15 -0.71
C VAL A 147 0.93 6.53 -2.00
N ILE A 148 -0.40 6.53 -2.02
CA ILE A 148 -1.18 6.89 -3.20
C ILE A 148 -0.87 8.33 -3.64
N GLN A 149 -0.86 9.28 -2.72
CA GLN A 149 -0.52 10.67 -3.00
C GLN A 149 0.91 10.80 -3.55
N ALA A 150 1.88 10.09 -2.97
CA ALA A 150 3.27 10.10 -3.44
C ALA A 150 3.40 9.60 -4.88
N ILE A 151 2.65 8.55 -5.25
CA ILE A 151 2.63 8.02 -6.62
C ILE A 151 2.01 9.04 -7.58
N GLN A 152 0.86 9.60 -7.24
CA GLN A 152 0.12 10.56 -8.08
C GLN A 152 0.89 11.87 -8.30
N GLU A 153 1.49 12.41 -7.24
CA GLU A 153 2.15 13.72 -7.27
C GLU A 153 3.65 13.65 -7.59
N GLY A 154 4.26 12.44 -7.56
CA GLY A 154 5.65 12.23 -7.94
C GLY A 154 6.68 12.72 -6.91
N TYR A 155 6.36 12.72 -5.62
CA TYR A 155 7.25 13.15 -4.53
C TYR A 155 8.36 12.16 -4.17
N SER A 156 8.89 11.42 -5.13
CA SER A 156 9.91 10.41 -4.88
C SER A 156 11.18 10.95 -4.20
N ASN A 157 11.56 12.19 -4.49
CA ASN A 157 12.86 12.77 -4.04
C ASN A 157 12.90 13.15 -2.56
N VAL A 158 11.77 13.18 -1.85
CA VAL A 158 11.68 13.68 -0.45
C VAL A 158 11.42 12.54 0.53
N LEU A 159 10.96 11.40 0.04
CA LEU A 159 10.56 10.26 0.87
C LEU A 159 11.72 9.29 1.08
N PRO A 160 11.85 8.68 2.28
CA PRO A 160 12.84 7.62 2.53
C PRO A 160 12.71 6.44 1.55
N PHE A 161 11.48 6.16 1.09
CA PHE A 161 11.14 5.11 0.12
C PHE A 161 10.86 5.65 -1.30
N GLY A 162 11.32 6.86 -1.62
CA GLY A 162 11.06 7.52 -2.91
C GLY A 162 11.52 6.71 -4.13
N HIS A 163 12.59 5.91 -3.99
CA HIS A 163 13.01 4.99 -5.04
C HIS A 163 11.95 3.90 -5.34
N VAL A 164 11.20 3.44 -4.33
CA VAL A 164 10.09 2.49 -4.54
C VAL A 164 8.95 3.15 -5.29
N ILE A 165 8.63 4.41 -4.96
CA ILE A 165 7.61 5.19 -5.69
C ILE A 165 8.01 5.35 -7.17
N GLU A 166 9.27 5.64 -7.45
CA GLU A 166 9.77 5.74 -8.83
C GLU A 166 9.69 4.40 -9.56
N ASP A 167 10.08 3.29 -8.91
CA ASP A 167 9.92 1.94 -9.47
C ASP A 167 8.46 1.65 -9.84
N ILE A 168 7.49 1.99 -8.98
CA ILE A 168 6.06 1.81 -9.24
C ILE A 168 5.65 2.56 -10.50
N ARG A 169 6.06 3.82 -10.61
CA ARG A 169 5.70 4.67 -11.75
C ARG A 169 6.29 4.14 -13.06
N VAL A 170 7.55 3.72 -13.03
CA VAL A 170 8.22 3.13 -14.21
C VAL A 170 7.54 1.83 -14.61
N LEU A 171 7.26 0.94 -13.66
CA LEU A 171 6.57 -0.33 -13.94
C LEU A 171 5.17 -0.13 -14.51
N ALA A 172 4.46 0.90 -14.06
CA ALA A 172 3.11 1.22 -14.53
C ALA A 172 3.08 1.72 -15.99
N LEU A 173 4.19 2.26 -16.51
CA LEU A 173 4.30 2.68 -17.92
C LEU A 173 4.17 1.53 -18.92
N ASP A 174 4.43 0.30 -18.51
CA ASP A 174 4.29 -0.89 -19.35
C ASP A 174 2.82 -1.36 -19.48
N LEU A 175 1.90 -0.79 -18.69
CA LEU A 175 0.47 -1.08 -18.79
C LEU A 175 -0.19 -0.12 -19.78
N GLN A 176 -1.24 -0.58 -20.46
CA GLN A 176 -2.04 0.29 -21.33
C GLN A 176 -2.81 1.35 -20.53
N PHE A 177 -3.23 0.97 -19.33
CA PHE A 177 -3.87 1.86 -18.38
C PHE A 177 -3.47 1.46 -16.95
N ALA A 178 -3.04 2.44 -16.18
CA ALA A 178 -2.78 2.30 -14.75
C ALA A 178 -3.30 3.54 -14.01
N SER A 179 -4.10 3.33 -12.98
CA SER A 179 -4.49 4.40 -12.05
C SER A 179 -4.30 3.93 -10.62
N PHE A 180 -4.07 4.87 -9.71
CA PHE A 180 -3.83 4.60 -8.30
C PHE A 180 -4.85 5.37 -7.48
N SER A 181 -5.60 4.68 -6.61
CA SER A 181 -6.68 5.25 -5.82
C SER A 181 -6.54 4.86 -4.36
N HIS A 182 -6.82 5.83 -3.48
CA HIS A 182 -6.98 5.54 -2.07
C HIS A 182 -8.38 4.99 -1.81
N VAL A 183 -8.45 3.91 -1.04
CA VAL A 183 -9.71 3.33 -0.55
C VAL A 183 -9.72 3.28 0.96
N SER A 184 -10.91 3.24 1.55
CA SER A 184 -11.02 3.03 2.98
C SER A 184 -10.64 1.59 3.36
N ARG A 185 -10.18 1.40 4.58
CA ARG A 185 -9.76 0.08 5.10
C ARG A 185 -10.87 -0.98 4.99
N VAL A 186 -12.14 -0.58 5.11
CA VAL A 186 -13.29 -1.49 4.94
C VAL A 186 -13.46 -1.98 3.51
N CYS A 187 -12.91 -1.27 2.51
CA CYS A 187 -12.87 -1.70 1.11
C CYS A 187 -11.58 -2.46 0.75
N ASN A 188 -10.66 -2.65 1.71
CA ASN A 188 -9.36 -3.31 1.51
C ASN A 188 -9.21 -4.61 2.30
N VAL A 189 -10.32 -5.13 2.87
CA VAL A 189 -10.30 -6.25 3.83
C VAL A 189 -9.73 -7.55 3.26
N VAL A 190 -9.89 -7.81 1.96
CA VAL A 190 -9.38 -9.02 1.32
C VAL A 190 -7.86 -8.97 1.20
N ALA A 191 -7.30 -7.82 0.81
CA ALA A 191 -5.84 -7.63 0.74
C ALA A 191 -5.19 -7.69 2.14
N ASP A 192 -5.82 -7.07 3.16
CA ASP A 192 -5.41 -7.16 4.57
C ASP A 192 -5.40 -8.62 5.06
N ALA A 193 -6.46 -9.39 4.76
CA ALA A 193 -6.52 -10.80 5.12
C ALA A 193 -5.43 -11.64 4.45
N LEU A 194 -5.13 -11.38 3.17
CA LEU A 194 -4.04 -12.02 2.44
C LEU A 194 -2.67 -11.65 3.05
N ALA A 195 -2.46 -10.38 3.42
CA ALA A 195 -1.25 -9.97 4.09
C ALA A 195 -1.07 -10.72 5.43
N LYS A 196 -2.11 -10.82 6.24
CA LYS A 196 -2.09 -11.56 7.51
C LYS A 196 -1.87 -13.07 7.33
N LYS A 197 -2.41 -13.65 6.25
CA LYS A 197 -2.26 -15.08 5.93
C LYS A 197 -0.80 -15.49 5.70
N ALA A 198 0.06 -14.60 5.25
CA ALA A 198 1.47 -14.88 5.01
C ALA A 198 2.19 -15.48 6.23
N LYS A 199 1.72 -15.19 7.45
CA LYS A 199 2.29 -15.73 8.69
C LYS A 199 2.24 -17.27 8.72
N THR A 200 1.23 -17.88 8.12
CA THR A 200 1.05 -19.33 8.05
C THR A 200 1.65 -19.95 6.80
N CYS A 201 2.10 -19.12 5.86
CA CYS A 201 2.67 -19.57 4.60
C CYS A 201 4.21 -19.53 4.65
N ARG A 202 4.85 -20.36 3.84
CA ARG A 202 6.29 -20.31 3.63
C ARG A 202 6.59 -19.64 2.30
N GLY A 203 7.26 -18.48 2.33
CA GLY A 203 7.63 -17.74 1.12
C GLY A 203 6.44 -17.07 0.43
N THR A 204 6.49 -17.00 -0.89
CA THR A 204 5.42 -16.45 -1.71
C THR A 204 4.41 -17.54 -2.07
N GLN A 205 3.13 -17.25 -1.88
CA GLN A 205 2.02 -18.08 -2.35
C GLN A 205 1.23 -17.28 -3.38
N VAL A 206 0.80 -17.95 -4.44
CA VAL A 206 0.00 -17.35 -5.53
C VAL A 206 -1.20 -18.27 -5.78
N TRP A 207 -2.37 -17.66 -5.96
CA TRP A 207 -3.59 -18.29 -6.39
C TRP A 207 -4.05 -17.61 -7.68
N LEU A 208 -4.45 -18.40 -8.68
CA LEU A 208 -4.98 -17.89 -9.95
C LEU A 208 -6.41 -18.40 -10.11
N GLU A 209 -7.33 -17.50 -10.48
CA GLU A 209 -8.75 -17.75 -10.67
C GLU A 209 -9.50 -18.24 -9.39
N GLU A 210 -8.82 -18.19 -8.25
CA GLU A 210 -9.39 -18.59 -6.96
C GLU A 210 -8.79 -17.78 -5.81
N LEU A 211 -9.40 -17.84 -4.64
CA LEU A 211 -8.89 -17.33 -3.37
C LEU A 211 -8.69 -18.50 -2.40
N PRO A 212 -7.80 -18.36 -1.39
CA PRO A 212 -7.76 -19.29 -0.26
C PRO A 212 -9.14 -19.45 0.36
N GLU A 213 -9.56 -20.71 0.69
CA GLU A 213 -10.89 -21.02 1.21
C GLU A 213 -11.30 -20.14 2.42
N ASP A 214 -10.36 -19.88 3.31
CA ASP A 214 -10.57 -19.05 4.51
C ASP A 214 -10.73 -17.55 4.19
N ILE A 215 -10.39 -17.11 2.99
CA ILE A 215 -10.51 -15.71 2.53
C ILE A 215 -11.63 -15.53 1.51
N ALA A 216 -11.99 -16.60 0.77
CA ALA A 216 -13.00 -16.55 -0.29
C ALA A 216 -14.35 -15.98 0.20
N SER A 217 -14.76 -16.29 1.43
CA SER A 217 -15.99 -15.77 2.03
C SER A 217 -15.95 -14.25 2.21
N LEU A 218 -14.78 -13.66 2.51
CA LEU A 218 -14.64 -12.20 2.67
C LEU A 218 -14.88 -11.46 1.36
N ALA A 219 -14.42 -12.02 0.24
CA ALA A 219 -14.64 -11.43 -1.08
C ALA A 219 -16.12 -11.43 -1.49
N GLY A 220 -16.88 -12.48 -1.10
CA GLY A 220 -18.33 -12.54 -1.35
C GLY A 220 -19.14 -11.52 -0.55
N PHE A 221 -18.71 -11.14 0.65
CA PHE A 221 -19.35 -10.11 1.47
C PHE A 221 -18.97 -8.68 1.04
N ASP A 222 -17.87 -8.51 0.34
CA ASP A 222 -17.31 -7.22 -0.05
C ASP A 222 -18.01 -6.64 -1.31
N VAL A 223 -18.72 -7.47 -2.10
CA VAL A 223 -19.29 -7.14 -3.43
C VAL A 223 -20.78 -6.75 -3.39
N HIS A 224 -21.45 -6.78 -2.24
CA HIS A 224 -22.91 -6.52 -2.15
C HIS A 224 -23.30 -5.15 -1.67
#